data_d7b44c674ec588fdef00af971b2dc6ef
#
_entry.id   d7b44c674ec588fdef00af971b2dc6ef
#
_cell.length_a   1.000
_cell.length_b   1.000
_cell.length_c   1.000
_cell.angle_alpha   90.00
_cell.angle_beta   90.00
_cell.angle_gamma   90.00
#
_symmetry.space_group_name_H-M   'P 1'
#
loop_
_entity.id
_entity.type
_entity.pdbx_description
1 polymer ?
#
loop_
_entity_poly.entity_id
_entity_poly.type
_entity_poly.pdbx_seq_one_letter_code
_entity_poly.pdbx_strand_id
1 'polypeptide(L)'
;EYTKDEILEAYLNVVNFGNNCQGVESAAQLYFDKSIENCSIAECAAIAGITQNPSKWNPLSYPENNKIRREVIINEMYDQGKITEDEYDAAMKESANMTFVGYTSDRDDEDDNDDGYVQNWYIDELFYDAQKDLAQYYNISEDAASDKLYTEGLKIYCAMDVRAQEMMENAAQNIDKSNDPELQIAMTLMGFDGRVIATVGSSNKKTEALSWDRATMSSLQPGSSIKPVVVYPYAIDNKMLYFSSQIEDAPLEKYETNEYGELVSGPKNWYAGYKGTMLLPDAIEISSNGTAAQAMKMIGGPSVAYEQVVTKMGFSHLSEEDAYNSGGLSIGGLTGGVTVREMASAYSYMGNGGLYYNPYTYYYITDSEDNIIIDNRNAVPKQAYSPTTAAIMNRLLHYNVTNSVNTNAGSARISGWDIIGKTGTTDADKDSWFCGMSPYATLAIWTGFDNPHTISNTTVATSTFNKVMSSYLSGMEHKDFKFPSNLIEAQYSPYSGLIVSTENVSGKYVGYYTEDNMPSNGGWDGYYDSSDSDDYDDYNYDSSSNYSDSSYSGDENHSGGGDGDTSSAESQGGGEEPKPEESGGDTSSAESQGGEEPKPEESGGNVSAPGA
;
A
#
# COMPACT_ATOMS: atom_id res chain seq x y z
N GLU A 1 6.54 -47.80 -15.49
CA GLU A 1 7.98 -47.54 -15.73
C GLU A 1 8.08 -46.53 -16.87
N TYR A 2 8.82 -45.44 -16.68
CA TYR A 2 9.02 -44.40 -17.69
C TYR A 2 10.07 -44.86 -18.73
N THR A 3 9.91 -44.45 -19.95
CA THR A 3 10.90 -44.62 -21.02
C THR A 3 12.09 -43.68 -20.78
N LYS A 4 13.19 -43.89 -21.47
CA LYS A 4 14.35 -42.99 -21.40
C LYS A 4 14.02 -41.57 -21.89
N ASP A 5 13.19 -41.47 -22.91
CA ASP A 5 12.81 -40.19 -23.50
C ASP A 5 11.91 -39.39 -22.52
N GLU A 6 10.95 -40.05 -21.89
CA GLU A 6 10.12 -39.43 -20.83
C GLU A 6 10.95 -38.95 -19.63
N ILE A 7 11.97 -39.75 -19.22
CA ILE A 7 12.86 -39.34 -18.13
C ILE A 7 13.73 -38.15 -18.56
N LEU A 8 14.23 -38.15 -19.80
CA LEU A 8 15.05 -37.05 -20.31
C LEU A 8 14.22 -35.75 -20.47
N GLU A 9 13.02 -35.87 -20.99
CA GLU A 9 12.09 -34.76 -21.13
C GLU A 9 11.77 -34.17 -19.76
N ALA A 10 11.37 -34.98 -18.78
CA ALA A 10 11.13 -34.52 -17.43
C ALA A 10 12.36 -33.84 -16.81
N TYR A 11 13.56 -34.45 -16.98
CA TYR A 11 14.82 -33.86 -16.50
C TYR A 11 15.07 -32.48 -17.11
N LEU A 12 14.95 -32.35 -18.44
CA LEU A 12 15.21 -31.10 -19.16
C LEU A 12 14.21 -29.99 -18.81
N ASN A 13 13.01 -30.35 -18.36
CA ASN A 13 12.00 -29.40 -17.96
C ASN A 13 12.10 -28.90 -16.49
N VAL A 14 12.79 -29.67 -15.60
CA VAL A 14 12.84 -29.33 -14.16
C VAL A 14 14.22 -28.94 -13.66
N VAL A 15 15.27 -29.16 -14.44
CA VAL A 15 16.64 -28.87 -13.99
C VAL A 15 16.90 -27.38 -13.90
N ASN A 16 17.57 -26.95 -12.83
CA ASN A 16 17.93 -25.56 -12.62
C ASN A 16 19.15 -25.16 -13.45
N PHE A 17 18.99 -24.15 -14.31
CA PHE A 17 20.04 -23.59 -15.16
C PHE A 17 20.59 -22.24 -14.66
N GLY A 18 20.39 -21.89 -13.38
CA GLY A 18 20.76 -20.59 -12.80
C GLY A 18 19.74 -19.48 -13.13
N ASN A 19 19.88 -18.34 -12.46
CA ASN A 19 19.01 -17.18 -12.67
C ASN A 19 17.50 -17.52 -12.63
N ASN A 20 17.09 -18.40 -11.72
CA ASN A 20 15.72 -18.90 -11.60
C ASN A 20 15.16 -19.61 -12.85
N CYS A 21 16.01 -20.00 -13.80
CA CYS A 21 15.60 -20.77 -14.97
C CYS A 21 15.43 -22.25 -14.61
N GLN A 22 14.19 -22.70 -14.55
CA GLN A 22 13.80 -24.10 -14.46
C GLN A 22 13.46 -24.60 -15.87
N GLY A 23 14.22 -25.62 -16.33
CA GLY A 23 14.07 -26.17 -17.67
C GLY A 23 14.84 -25.44 -18.78
N VAL A 24 15.11 -26.20 -19.87
CA VAL A 24 15.94 -25.73 -20.99
C VAL A 24 15.30 -24.60 -21.80
N GLU A 25 13.98 -24.57 -21.90
CA GLU A 25 13.29 -23.51 -22.65
C GLU A 25 13.45 -22.17 -21.97
N SER A 26 13.24 -22.10 -20.65
CA SER A 26 13.46 -20.87 -19.86
C SER A 26 14.89 -20.38 -19.96
N ALA A 27 15.86 -21.31 -19.95
CA ALA A 27 17.27 -20.98 -20.11
C ALA A 27 17.59 -20.45 -21.53
N ALA A 28 17.03 -21.06 -22.57
CA ALA A 28 17.22 -20.62 -23.96
C ALA A 28 16.63 -19.20 -24.19
N GLN A 29 15.45 -18.93 -23.64
CA GLN A 29 14.83 -17.61 -23.68
C GLN A 29 15.69 -16.58 -22.95
N LEU A 30 16.10 -16.85 -21.70
CA LEU A 30 16.88 -15.92 -20.91
C LEU A 30 18.25 -15.63 -21.54
N TYR A 31 18.99 -16.68 -21.90
CA TYR A 31 20.38 -16.50 -22.31
C TYR A 31 20.55 -16.09 -23.77
N PHE A 32 19.57 -16.39 -24.63
CA PHE A 32 19.68 -16.20 -26.08
C PHE A 32 18.49 -15.55 -26.76
N ASP A 33 17.39 -15.27 -26.04
CA ASP A 33 16.12 -14.76 -26.58
C ASP A 33 15.60 -15.65 -27.73
N LYS A 34 15.67 -16.97 -27.54
CA LYS A 34 15.28 -17.98 -28.52
C LYS A 34 14.56 -19.14 -27.85
N SER A 35 13.65 -19.81 -28.59
CA SER A 35 13.23 -21.16 -28.21
C SER A 35 14.39 -22.13 -28.32
N ILE A 36 14.44 -23.13 -27.42
CA ILE A 36 15.48 -24.17 -27.39
C ILE A 36 15.61 -24.91 -28.74
N GLU A 37 14.53 -25.06 -29.48
CA GLU A 37 14.52 -25.65 -30.82
C GLU A 37 15.38 -24.89 -31.83
N ASN A 38 15.58 -23.57 -31.61
CA ASN A 38 16.34 -22.68 -32.48
C ASN A 38 17.75 -22.40 -31.98
N CYS A 39 18.16 -23.03 -30.86
CA CYS A 39 19.49 -22.88 -30.31
C CYS A 39 20.52 -23.68 -31.13
N SER A 40 21.70 -23.10 -31.34
CA SER A 40 22.84 -23.74 -31.96
C SER A 40 23.45 -24.80 -31.05
N ILE A 41 24.37 -25.64 -31.61
CA ILE A 41 25.13 -26.60 -30.83
C ILE A 41 25.96 -25.91 -29.73
N ALA A 42 26.52 -24.74 -30.00
CA ALA A 42 27.31 -23.99 -29.03
C ALA A 42 26.42 -23.40 -27.93
N GLU A 43 25.23 -22.89 -28.26
CA GLU A 43 24.24 -22.38 -27.32
C GLU A 43 23.69 -23.51 -26.42
N CYS A 44 23.33 -24.66 -27.00
CA CYS A 44 22.93 -25.84 -26.24
C CYS A 44 24.04 -26.33 -25.28
N ALA A 45 25.32 -26.31 -25.73
CA ALA A 45 26.46 -26.68 -24.89
C ALA A 45 26.67 -25.68 -23.74
N ALA A 46 26.39 -24.37 -23.98
CA ALA A 46 26.44 -23.35 -22.95
C ALA A 46 25.40 -23.60 -21.86
N ILE A 47 24.14 -23.89 -22.24
CA ILE A 47 23.06 -24.24 -21.33
C ILE A 47 23.37 -25.51 -20.54
N ALA A 48 23.73 -26.61 -21.25
CA ALA A 48 24.06 -27.90 -20.63
C ALA A 48 25.21 -27.80 -19.62
N GLY A 49 26.14 -26.90 -19.86
CA GLY A 49 27.28 -26.64 -18.98
C GLY A 49 26.92 -26.12 -17.60
N ILE A 50 25.76 -25.47 -17.45
CA ILE A 50 25.32 -24.84 -16.22
C ILE A 50 24.91 -25.88 -15.16
N THR A 51 24.32 -27.00 -15.57
CA THR A 51 23.67 -28.00 -14.69
C THR A 51 24.54 -28.53 -13.56
N GLN A 52 25.87 -28.65 -13.77
CA GLN A 52 26.76 -29.17 -12.77
C GLN A 52 26.92 -28.25 -11.54
N ASN A 53 26.93 -26.96 -11.75
CA ASN A 53 27.04 -25.93 -10.69
C ASN A 53 26.56 -24.59 -11.25
N PRO A 54 25.24 -24.29 -11.12
CA PRO A 54 24.66 -23.09 -11.68
C PRO A 54 25.36 -21.80 -11.24
N SER A 55 25.76 -21.69 -9.97
CA SER A 55 26.46 -20.51 -9.47
C SER A 55 27.86 -20.32 -10.05
N LYS A 56 28.53 -21.38 -10.49
CA LYS A 56 29.90 -21.32 -11.04
C LYS A 56 29.94 -21.13 -12.55
N TRP A 57 28.94 -21.71 -13.24
CA TRP A 57 28.91 -21.79 -14.71
C TRP A 57 27.83 -20.88 -15.32
N ASN A 58 27.31 -19.97 -14.53
CA ASN A 58 26.33 -18.96 -14.95
C ASN A 58 26.94 -18.10 -16.07
N PRO A 59 26.34 -18.06 -17.28
CA PRO A 59 26.95 -17.35 -18.40
C PRO A 59 26.82 -15.82 -18.30
N LEU A 60 25.86 -15.30 -17.53
CA LEU A 60 25.72 -13.86 -17.31
C LEU A 60 26.76 -13.36 -16.31
N SER A 61 26.93 -14.08 -15.19
CA SER A 61 27.86 -13.67 -14.13
C SER A 61 29.31 -14.07 -14.42
N TYR A 62 29.52 -15.26 -15.05
CA TYR A 62 30.85 -15.84 -15.29
C TYR A 62 31.01 -16.34 -16.73
N PRO A 63 30.95 -15.47 -17.75
CA PRO A 63 30.96 -15.85 -19.17
C PRO A 63 32.21 -16.67 -19.56
N GLU A 64 33.37 -16.33 -18.99
CA GLU A 64 34.61 -17.09 -19.25
C GLU A 64 34.58 -18.48 -18.62
N ASN A 65 34.02 -18.65 -17.44
CA ASN A 65 33.83 -19.96 -16.84
C ASN A 65 32.88 -20.82 -17.69
N ASN A 66 31.76 -20.25 -18.11
CA ASN A 66 30.84 -20.94 -19.01
C ASN A 66 31.50 -21.29 -20.33
N LYS A 67 32.34 -20.41 -20.91
CA LYS A 67 33.12 -20.67 -22.11
C LYS A 67 34.01 -21.90 -21.97
N ILE A 68 34.82 -21.96 -20.90
CA ILE A 68 35.66 -23.13 -20.62
C ILE A 68 34.82 -24.41 -20.56
N ARG A 69 33.66 -24.37 -19.90
CA ARG A 69 32.80 -25.54 -19.72
C ARG A 69 32.12 -25.98 -21.01
N ARG A 70 31.56 -25.04 -21.81
CA ARG A 70 30.90 -25.38 -23.08
C ARG A 70 31.85 -25.88 -24.12
N GLU A 71 33.10 -25.35 -24.17
CA GLU A 71 34.12 -25.85 -25.08
C GLU A 71 34.55 -27.29 -24.73
N VAL A 72 34.61 -27.68 -23.46
CA VAL A 72 34.78 -29.08 -23.04
C VAL A 72 33.63 -29.95 -23.55
N ILE A 73 32.39 -29.49 -23.44
CA ILE A 73 31.22 -30.23 -23.90
C ILE A 73 31.25 -30.41 -25.42
N ILE A 74 31.57 -29.36 -26.19
CA ILE A 74 31.69 -29.43 -27.66
C ILE A 74 32.79 -30.41 -28.07
N ASN A 75 33.96 -30.38 -27.40
CA ASN A 75 35.04 -31.34 -27.63
C ASN A 75 34.59 -32.79 -27.38
N GLU A 76 33.91 -33.03 -26.25
CA GLU A 76 33.41 -34.39 -25.93
C GLU A 76 32.33 -34.86 -26.92
N MET A 77 31.49 -33.96 -27.43
CA MET A 77 30.53 -34.31 -28.48
C MET A 77 31.20 -34.73 -29.78
N TYR A 78 32.30 -34.07 -30.16
CA TYR A 78 33.08 -34.42 -31.32
C TYR A 78 33.85 -35.75 -31.12
N ASP A 79 34.54 -35.90 -30.00
CA ASP A 79 35.30 -37.10 -29.68
C ASP A 79 34.43 -38.38 -29.60
N GLN A 80 33.17 -38.20 -29.18
CA GLN A 80 32.19 -39.28 -29.16
C GLN A 80 31.43 -39.46 -30.48
N GLY A 81 31.78 -38.71 -31.53
CA GLY A 81 31.14 -38.78 -32.84
C GLY A 81 29.68 -38.37 -32.86
N LYS A 82 29.26 -37.46 -31.95
CA LYS A 82 27.90 -36.92 -31.88
C LYS A 82 27.67 -35.75 -32.84
N ILE A 83 28.77 -35.08 -33.21
CA ILE A 83 28.79 -33.99 -34.19
C ILE A 83 29.92 -34.25 -35.21
N THR A 84 29.75 -33.73 -36.41
CA THR A 84 30.75 -33.79 -37.48
C THR A 84 31.87 -32.77 -37.26
N GLU A 85 32.98 -32.89 -38.03
CA GLU A 85 34.10 -31.94 -37.99
C GLU A 85 33.65 -30.52 -38.36
N ASP A 86 32.79 -30.37 -39.39
CA ASP A 86 32.26 -29.09 -39.81
C ASP A 86 31.38 -28.45 -38.74
N GLU A 87 30.55 -29.23 -38.02
CA GLU A 87 29.71 -28.78 -36.90
C GLU A 87 30.55 -28.40 -35.68
N TYR A 88 31.61 -29.14 -35.40
CA TYR A 88 32.57 -28.84 -34.36
C TYR A 88 33.28 -27.51 -34.60
N ASP A 89 33.82 -27.30 -35.81
CA ASP A 89 34.50 -26.05 -36.18
C ASP A 89 33.56 -24.85 -36.10
N ALA A 90 32.30 -25.02 -36.55
CA ALA A 90 31.28 -23.99 -36.45
C ALA A 90 30.96 -23.67 -34.99
N ALA A 91 30.73 -24.67 -34.15
CA ALA A 91 30.40 -24.50 -32.74
C ALA A 91 31.53 -23.84 -31.93
N MET A 92 32.78 -24.24 -32.18
CA MET A 92 33.97 -23.65 -31.52
C MET A 92 34.17 -22.19 -31.93
N LYS A 93 33.94 -21.87 -33.20
CA LYS A 93 34.01 -20.49 -33.70
C LYS A 93 32.92 -19.62 -33.08
N GLU A 94 31.71 -20.15 -32.95
CA GLU A 94 30.58 -19.47 -32.30
C GLU A 94 30.87 -19.29 -30.81
N SER A 95 31.31 -20.33 -30.10
CA SER A 95 31.70 -20.26 -28.69
C SER A 95 32.72 -19.14 -28.41
N ALA A 96 33.69 -18.94 -29.32
CA ALA A 96 34.71 -17.90 -29.14
C ALA A 96 34.16 -16.47 -29.13
N ASN A 97 33.00 -16.25 -29.74
CA ASN A 97 32.38 -14.93 -29.91
C ASN A 97 30.93 -14.89 -29.36
N MET A 98 30.57 -15.84 -28.51
CA MET A 98 29.20 -15.94 -27.97
C MET A 98 28.89 -14.76 -27.03
N THR A 99 27.73 -14.18 -27.23
CA THR A 99 27.15 -13.17 -26.37
C THR A 99 25.87 -13.70 -25.77
N PHE A 100 25.53 -13.23 -24.57
CA PHE A 100 24.32 -13.61 -23.86
C PHE A 100 23.41 -12.39 -23.78
N VAL A 101 22.11 -12.60 -23.97
CA VAL A 101 21.11 -11.52 -23.94
C VAL A 101 20.82 -11.11 -22.50
N GLY A 102 20.59 -12.08 -21.64
CA GLY A 102 20.19 -11.80 -20.26
C GLY A 102 18.80 -11.15 -20.19
N TYR A 103 18.51 -10.56 -19.08
CA TYR A 103 17.30 -9.77 -18.93
C TYR A 103 17.47 -8.45 -19.69
N THR A 104 16.68 -8.23 -20.75
CA THR A 104 16.67 -6.98 -21.50
C THR A 104 15.98 -5.90 -20.68
N SER A 105 16.75 -5.24 -19.82
CA SER A 105 16.42 -3.89 -19.37
C SER A 105 17.45 -2.96 -19.98
N ASP A 106 17.03 -1.82 -20.53
CA ASP A 106 17.89 -0.69 -20.88
C ASP A 106 18.50 -0.12 -19.59
N ARG A 107 19.42 -0.87 -18.96
CA ARG A 107 20.16 -0.44 -17.78
C ARG A 107 21.61 -0.27 -18.16
N ASP A 108 21.97 0.99 -18.38
CA ASP A 108 23.35 1.50 -18.24
C ASP A 108 23.71 1.62 -16.74
N ASP A 109 23.70 0.52 -15.99
CA ASP A 109 24.21 0.52 -14.61
C ASP A 109 25.41 -0.42 -14.51
N GLU A 110 26.59 0.20 -14.50
CA GLU A 110 27.87 -0.40 -14.13
C GLU A 110 27.90 -0.73 -12.62
N ASP A 111 27.10 -1.68 -12.15
CA ASP A 111 27.25 -2.27 -10.82
C ASP A 111 27.44 -3.80 -10.95
N ASP A 112 28.71 -4.19 -11.03
CA ASP A 112 29.23 -5.56 -10.96
C ASP A 112 29.00 -6.18 -9.56
N ASN A 113 27.74 -6.40 -9.17
CA ASN A 113 27.42 -7.28 -8.06
C ASN A 113 26.48 -8.37 -8.55
N ASP A 114 27.01 -9.59 -8.55
CA ASP A 114 26.36 -10.87 -8.86
C ASP A 114 25.30 -11.23 -7.78
N ASP A 115 24.36 -10.35 -7.56
CA ASP A 115 23.17 -10.63 -6.76
C ASP A 115 22.12 -11.15 -7.73
N GLY A 116 21.86 -12.45 -7.71
CA GLY A 116 20.91 -13.15 -8.59
C GLY A 116 19.68 -12.30 -8.87
N TYR A 117 19.12 -12.39 -10.10
CA TYR A 117 18.07 -11.49 -10.60
C TYR A 117 16.96 -11.27 -9.57
N VAL A 118 16.96 -10.07 -9.00
CA VAL A 118 15.97 -9.64 -8.01
C VAL A 118 14.78 -9.06 -8.77
N GLN A 119 13.66 -9.78 -8.75
CA GLN A 119 12.40 -9.30 -9.30
C GLN A 119 11.97 -8.00 -8.59
N ASN A 120 11.24 -7.12 -9.29
CA ASN A 120 10.64 -5.96 -8.66
C ASN A 120 9.52 -6.36 -7.67
N TRP A 121 9.04 -5.41 -6.86
CA TRP A 121 7.99 -5.65 -5.86
C TRP A 121 6.72 -6.25 -6.46
N TYR A 122 6.35 -5.80 -7.65
CA TYR A 122 5.13 -6.26 -8.32
C TYR A 122 5.18 -7.75 -8.68
N ILE A 123 6.32 -8.22 -9.19
CA ILE A 123 6.47 -9.62 -9.59
C ILE A 123 6.44 -10.54 -8.37
N ASP A 124 7.01 -10.12 -7.23
CA ASP A 124 6.89 -10.90 -5.99
C ASP A 124 5.42 -11.00 -5.55
N GLU A 125 4.68 -9.88 -5.57
CA GLU A 125 3.25 -9.86 -5.24
C GLU A 125 2.43 -10.74 -6.21
N LEU A 126 2.73 -10.67 -7.51
CA LEU A 126 2.11 -11.53 -8.53
C LEU A 126 2.35 -13.03 -8.24
N PHE A 127 3.56 -13.39 -7.81
CA PHE A 127 3.88 -14.77 -7.43
C PHE A 127 2.99 -15.28 -6.29
N TYR A 128 2.84 -14.49 -5.23
CA TYR A 128 1.98 -14.85 -4.10
C TYR A 128 0.50 -14.92 -4.50
N ASP A 129 0.01 -14.00 -5.33
CA ASP A 129 -1.35 -14.04 -5.84
C ASP A 129 -1.59 -15.28 -6.70
N ALA A 130 -0.71 -15.57 -7.65
CA ALA A 130 -0.80 -16.74 -8.52
C ALA A 130 -0.72 -18.05 -7.72
N GLN A 131 0.17 -18.14 -6.74
CA GLN A 131 0.30 -19.28 -5.84
C GLN A 131 -1.02 -19.55 -5.10
N LYS A 132 -1.59 -18.53 -4.48
CA LYS A 132 -2.85 -18.62 -3.74
C LYS A 132 -4.02 -19.02 -4.64
N ASP A 133 -4.14 -18.41 -5.81
CA ASP A 133 -5.22 -18.67 -6.75
C ASP A 133 -5.11 -20.08 -7.34
N LEU A 134 -3.90 -20.55 -7.68
CA LEU A 134 -3.66 -21.93 -8.13
C LEU A 134 -3.94 -22.94 -7.03
N ALA A 135 -3.56 -22.65 -5.78
CA ALA A 135 -3.89 -23.50 -4.64
C ALA A 135 -5.41 -23.68 -4.50
N GLN A 136 -6.16 -22.59 -4.64
CA GLN A 136 -7.63 -22.63 -4.63
C GLN A 136 -8.19 -23.36 -5.85
N TYR A 137 -7.71 -23.07 -7.05
CA TYR A 137 -8.19 -23.66 -8.30
C TYR A 137 -8.03 -25.19 -8.32
N TYR A 138 -6.84 -25.68 -7.93
CA TYR A 138 -6.54 -27.10 -7.88
C TYR A 138 -6.92 -27.78 -6.57
N ASN A 139 -7.37 -27.02 -5.56
CA ASN A 139 -7.64 -27.50 -4.19
C ASN A 139 -6.45 -28.25 -3.57
N ILE A 140 -5.28 -27.60 -3.61
CA ILE A 140 -3.98 -28.09 -3.11
C ILE A 140 -3.41 -27.08 -2.10
N SER A 141 -2.29 -27.45 -1.44
CA SER A 141 -1.55 -26.52 -0.59
C SER A 141 -0.85 -25.42 -1.42
N GLU A 142 -0.55 -24.30 -0.79
CA GLU A 142 0.22 -23.21 -1.44
C GLU A 142 1.63 -23.68 -1.84
N ASP A 143 2.29 -24.55 -1.04
CA ASP A 143 3.58 -25.14 -1.42
C ASP A 143 3.49 -25.95 -2.71
N ALA A 144 2.45 -26.79 -2.85
CA ALA A 144 2.22 -27.57 -4.07
C ALA A 144 1.85 -26.68 -5.27
N ALA A 145 1.19 -25.54 -5.03
CA ALA A 145 0.92 -24.56 -6.07
C ALA A 145 2.18 -23.79 -6.50
N SER A 146 3.09 -23.52 -5.56
CA SER A 146 4.41 -22.98 -5.86
C SER A 146 5.22 -23.91 -6.76
N ASP A 147 5.26 -25.21 -6.43
CA ASP A 147 5.90 -26.21 -7.29
C ASP A 147 5.35 -26.19 -8.72
N LYS A 148 4.03 -26.06 -8.88
CA LYS A 148 3.38 -25.96 -10.19
C LYS A 148 3.78 -24.72 -10.97
N LEU A 149 3.93 -23.56 -10.31
CA LEU A 149 4.42 -22.32 -10.95
C LEU A 149 5.77 -22.51 -11.62
N TYR A 150 6.64 -23.33 -11.02
CA TYR A 150 7.99 -23.56 -11.54
C TYR A 150 8.11 -24.76 -12.50
N THR A 151 7.17 -25.72 -12.47
CA THR A 151 7.38 -27.01 -13.15
C THR A 151 6.39 -27.33 -14.26
N GLU A 152 5.22 -26.67 -14.33
CA GLU A 152 4.14 -27.04 -15.27
C GLU A 152 4.09 -26.19 -16.54
N GLY A 153 5.08 -25.31 -16.75
CA GLY A 153 5.13 -24.46 -17.96
C GLY A 153 3.95 -23.48 -18.06
N LEU A 154 3.47 -23.01 -16.91
CA LEU A 154 2.38 -22.03 -16.84
C LEU A 154 2.83 -20.70 -17.43
N LYS A 155 1.93 -20.04 -18.16
CA LYS A 155 2.15 -18.68 -18.68
C LYS A 155 1.25 -17.70 -17.93
N ILE A 156 1.86 -16.71 -17.27
CA ILE A 156 1.17 -15.71 -16.47
C ILE A 156 1.19 -14.38 -17.22
N TYR A 157 0.01 -13.86 -17.55
CA TYR A 157 -0.12 -12.58 -18.26
C TYR A 157 -0.26 -11.45 -17.26
N CYS A 158 0.88 -10.84 -16.95
CA CYS A 158 1.04 -9.80 -15.94
C CYS A 158 0.21 -8.56 -16.24
N ALA A 159 -0.40 -7.95 -15.22
CA ALA A 159 -1.21 -6.74 -15.33
C ALA A 159 -0.44 -5.45 -14.97
N MET A 160 0.85 -5.52 -14.69
CA MET A 160 1.72 -4.39 -14.35
C MET A 160 1.75 -3.32 -15.45
N ASP A 161 1.81 -2.06 -15.05
CA ASP A 161 2.31 -0.97 -15.88
C ASP A 161 3.77 -0.72 -15.52
N VAL A 162 4.68 -1.10 -16.42
CA VAL A 162 6.14 -1.03 -16.18
C VAL A 162 6.58 0.39 -15.84
N ARG A 163 6.08 1.39 -16.58
CA ARG A 163 6.41 2.81 -16.34
C ARG A 163 5.94 3.28 -14.96
N ALA A 164 4.74 2.86 -14.56
CA ALA A 164 4.20 3.21 -13.24
C ALA A 164 4.99 2.51 -12.12
N GLN A 165 5.41 1.26 -12.32
CA GLN A 165 6.21 0.50 -11.37
C GLN A 165 7.57 1.18 -11.13
N GLU A 166 8.33 1.44 -12.19
CA GLU A 166 9.62 2.12 -12.11
C GLU A 166 9.52 3.50 -11.47
N MET A 167 8.49 4.27 -11.84
CA MET A 167 8.21 5.59 -11.26
C MET A 167 7.94 5.50 -9.76
N MET A 168 7.17 4.51 -9.30
CA MET A 168 6.85 4.32 -7.89
C MET A 168 8.06 3.84 -7.09
N GLU A 169 8.85 2.90 -7.60
CA GLU A 169 10.10 2.46 -6.97
C GLU A 169 11.09 3.62 -6.83
N ASN A 170 11.24 4.41 -7.88
CA ASN A 170 12.09 5.62 -7.84
C ASN A 170 11.56 6.65 -6.81
N ALA A 171 10.24 6.86 -6.74
CA ALA A 171 9.65 7.76 -5.76
C ALA A 171 9.89 7.27 -4.32
N ALA A 172 9.77 5.96 -4.07
CA ALA A 172 9.99 5.34 -2.77
C ALA A 172 11.46 5.47 -2.29
N GLN A 173 12.41 5.21 -3.17
CA GLN A 173 13.83 5.31 -2.87
C GLN A 173 14.29 6.77 -2.60
N ASN A 174 13.52 7.75 -3.07
CA ASN A 174 13.83 9.19 -2.96
C ASN A 174 12.86 9.95 -2.05
N ILE A 175 12.28 9.31 -1.03
CA ILE A 175 11.54 10.00 0.02
C ILE A 175 12.50 10.76 0.95
N ASP A 176 11.99 11.80 1.61
CA ASP A 176 12.79 12.55 2.58
C ASP A 176 12.99 11.73 3.87
N LYS A 177 14.20 11.27 4.08
CA LYS A 177 14.67 10.53 5.26
C LYS A 177 15.63 11.32 6.13
N SER A 178 15.74 12.64 5.93
CA SER A 178 16.77 13.47 6.60
C SER A 178 16.72 13.42 8.13
N ASN A 179 15.51 13.32 8.70
CA ASN A 179 15.30 13.20 10.15
C ASN A 179 15.01 11.77 10.61
N ASP A 180 14.62 10.90 9.69
CA ASP A 180 14.17 9.52 9.93
C ASP A 180 14.85 8.56 8.93
N PRO A 181 16.15 8.22 9.11
CA PRO A 181 16.92 7.44 8.13
C PRO A 181 16.35 6.05 7.84
N GLU A 182 15.63 5.45 8.81
CA GLU A 182 15.01 4.12 8.70
C GLU A 182 13.55 4.18 8.24
N LEU A 183 13.02 5.36 7.91
CA LEU A 183 11.63 5.52 7.47
C LEU A 183 11.34 4.62 6.28
N GLN A 184 10.29 3.83 6.39
CA GLN A 184 9.77 2.97 5.35
C GLN A 184 8.56 3.60 4.66
N ILE A 185 8.30 3.15 3.45
CA ILE A 185 7.12 3.49 2.67
C ILE A 185 6.57 2.23 2.01
N ALA A 186 5.25 2.14 1.93
CA ALA A 186 4.58 1.15 1.11
C ALA A 186 3.48 1.83 0.30
N MET A 187 3.31 1.41 -0.95
CA MET A 187 2.40 2.05 -1.90
C MET A 187 1.72 1.02 -2.80
N THR A 188 0.44 1.22 -3.08
CA THR A 188 -0.30 0.47 -4.11
C THR A 188 -1.07 1.43 -4.99
N LEU A 189 -0.78 1.43 -6.29
CA LEU A 189 -1.52 2.13 -7.34
C LEU A 189 -2.47 1.13 -8.02
N MET A 190 -3.76 1.45 -8.07
CA MET A 190 -4.81 0.51 -8.50
C MET A 190 -5.80 1.16 -9.44
N GLY A 191 -6.21 0.45 -10.47
CA GLY A 191 -7.33 0.79 -11.35
C GLY A 191 -8.68 0.59 -10.66
N PHE A 192 -9.72 1.17 -11.24
CA PHE A 192 -11.09 1.07 -10.71
C PHE A 192 -11.77 -0.28 -10.99
N ASP A 193 -11.11 -1.16 -11.69
CA ASP A 193 -11.52 -2.53 -12.03
C ASP A 193 -10.83 -3.61 -11.17
N GLY A 194 -10.07 -3.19 -10.16
CA GLY A 194 -9.30 -4.07 -9.27
C GLY A 194 -7.90 -4.41 -9.76
N ARG A 195 -7.50 -3.94 -10.94
CA ARG A 195 -6.15 -4.11 -11.46
C ARG A 195 -5.14 -3.40 -10.56
N VAL A 196 -4.19 -4.12 -9.99
CA VAL A 196 -2.98 -3.54 -9.42
C VAL A 196 -2.12 -3.06 -10.58
N ILE A 197 -1.84 -1.76 -10.64
CA ILE A 197 -1.07 -1.12 -11.71
C ILE A 197 0.42 -1.15 -11.36
N ALA A 198 0.74 -0.84 -10.10
CA ALA A 198 2.08 -0.85 -9.53
C ALA A 198 2.01 -1.01 -8.01
N THR A 199 3.04 -1.60 -7.40
CA THR A 199 3.17 -1.77 -5.94
C THR A 199 4.61 -1.64 -5.48
N VAL A 200 4.82 -1.13 -4.25
CA VAL A 200 6.14 -0.98 -3.65
C VAL A 200 6.06 -1.25 -2.15
N GLY A 201 6.89 -2.16 -1.66
CA GLY A 201 6.91 -2.60 -0.26
C GLY A 201 7.98 -1.97 0.63
N SER A 202 8.87 -1.14 0.09
CA SER A 202 9.95 -0.53 0.89
C SER A 202 10.50 0.75 0.27
N SER A 203 11.07 1.58 1.11
CA SER A 203 11.85 2.76 0.71
C SER A 203 13.31 2.44 0.34
N ASN A 204 13.74 1.20 0.52
CA ASN A 204 15.07 0.73 0.16
C ASN A 204 15.06 0.06 -1.22
N LYS A 205 16.21 0.09 -1.91
CA LYS A 205 16.38 -0.72 -3.12
C LYS A 205 16.19 -2.19 -2.74
N LYS A 206 15.40 -2.91 -3.52
CA LYS A 206 15.19 -4.34 -3.31
C LYS A 206 16.45 -5.11 -3.70
N THR A 207 16.91 -6.01 -2.83
CA THR A 207 18.15 -6.79 -2.99
C THR A 207 17.93 -8.30 -2.99
N GLU A 208 16.72 -8.75 -2.64
CA GLU A 208 16.38 -10.17 -2.56
C GLU A 208 15.02 -10.43 -3.19
N ALA A 209 14.84 -11.58 -3.83
CA ALA A 209 13.55 -12.04 -4.33
C ALA A 209 12.64 -12.43 -3.17
N LEU A 210 11.31 -12.28 -3.35
CA LEU A 210 10.27 -12.62 -2.38
C LEU A 210 10.50 -11.98 -1.00
N SER A 211 11.05 -10.75 -1.00
CA SER A 211 11.29 -9.98 0.21
C SER A 211 9.98 -9.57 0.89
N TRP A 212 10.08 -9.22 2.18
CA TRP A 212 8.93 -8.73 2.94
C TRP A 212 8.32 -7.46 2.32
N ASP A 213 7.15 -7.61 1.73
CA ASP A 213 6.38 -6.52 1.11
C ASP A 213 5.40 -5.91 2.12
N ARG A 214 5.66 -4.66 2.54
CA ARG A 214 4.80 -3.96 3.49
C ARG A 214 3.45 -3.55 2.90
N ALA A 215 3.33 -3.55 1.57
CA ALA A 215 2.06 -3.19 0.94
C ALA A 215 1.00 -4.30 1.07
N THR A 216 1.43 -5.56 1.21
CA THR A 216 0.54 -6.74 1.24
C THR A 216 0.71 -7.63 2.46
N MET A 217 1.91 -7.64 3.09
CA MET A 217 2.22 -8.57 4.18
C MET A 217 2.18 -7.92 5.58
N SER A 218 2.16 -6.58 5.67
CA SER A 218 2.11 -5.89 6.95
C SER A 218 0.69 -5.49 7.31
N SER A 219 0.26 -5.88 8.51
CA SER A 219 -0.96 -5.37 9.15
C SER A 219 -0.69 -4.04 9.83
N LEU A 220 -1.18 -2.96 9.23
CA LEU A 220 -0.85 -1.59 9.59
C LEU A 220 -2.07 -0.86 10.17
N GLN A 221 -1.83 0.13 11.03
CA GLN A 221 -2.89 0.95 11.61
C GLN A 221 -3.23 2.10 10.66
N PRO A 222 -4.46 2.17 10.08
CA PRO A 222 -4.79 3.16 9.08
C PRO A 222 -5.07 4.57 9.64
N GLY A 223 -5.29 4.69 10.95
CA GLY A 223 -5.73 5.93 11.55
C GLY A 223 -6.98 6.49 10.84
N SER A 224 -7.09 7.80 10.80
CA SER A 224 -8.25 8.49 10.20
C SER A 224 -8.49 8.24 8.71
N SER A 225 -7.56 7.59 7.99
CA SER A 225 -7.80 7.21 6.59
C SER A 225 -8.88 6.14 6.42
N ILE A 226 -9.25 5.41 7.48
CA ILE A 226 -10.33 4.42 7.46
C ILE A 226 -11.74 5.04 7.41
N LYS A 227 -11.92 6.28 7.90
CA LYS A 227 -13.23 6.94 8.05
C LYS A 227 -14.07 7.00 6.78
N PRO A 228 -13.50 7.33 5.59
CA PRO A 228 -14.24 7.35 4.33
C PRO A 228 -14.62 5.98 3.79
N VAL A 229 -14.09 4.92 4.35
CA VAL A 229 -14.39 3.53 3.94
C VAL A 229 -15.49 2.93 4.79
N VAL A 230 -15.46 3.21 6.10
CA VAL A 230 -16.23 2.47 7.10
C VAL A 230 -17.46 3.25 7.57
N VAL A 231 -17.27 4.49 8.02
CA VAL A 231 -18.27 5.18 8.85
C VAL A 231 -19.22 6.03 8.02
N TYR A 232 -18.68 7.03 7.34
CA TYR A 232 -19.50 8.01 6.64
C TYR A 232 -20.29 7.46 5.46
N PRO A 233 -19.70 6.61 4.60
CA PRO A 233 -20.43 6.09 3.44
C PRO A 233 -21.63 5.23 3.85
N TYR A 234 -21.51 4.42 4.91
CA TYR A 234 -22.64 3.63 5.41
C TYR A 234 -23.79 4.51 5.91
N ALA A 235 -23.45 5.57 6.65
CA ALA A 235 -24.46 6.53 7.15
C ALA A 235 -25.16 7.28 6.01
N ILE A 236 -24.43 7.66 4.96
CA ILE A 236 -24.98 8.31 3.76
C ILE A 236 -25.84 7.34 2.95
N ASP A 237 -25.38 6.11 2.74
CA ASP A 237 -26.08 5.08 1.96
C ASP A 237 -27.44 4.73 2.59
N ASN A 238 -27.50 4.75 3.93
CA ASN A 238 -28.71 4.52 4.69
C ASN A 238 -29.49 5.82 5.03
N LYS A 239 -29.16 6.94 4.39
CA LYS A 239 -29.85 8.25 4.53
C LYS A 239 -29.90 8.79 5.96
N MET A 240 -28.91 8.40 6.79
CA MET A 240 -28.73 8.93 8.14
C MET A 240 -27.97 10.25 8.12
N LEU A 241 -27.10 10.43 7.11
CA LEU A 241 -26.36 11.65 6.82
C LEU A 241 -26.52 12.02 5.34
N TYR A 242 -26.45 13.29 5.05
CA TYR A 242 -26.32 13.86 3.71
C TYR A 242 -25.08 14.77 3.66
N PHE A 243 -24.70 15.26 2.50
CA PHE A 243 -23.44 16.00 2.27
C PHE A 243 -23.19 17.09 3.30
N SER A 244 -24.18 17.95 3.58
CA SER A 244 -24.09 19.09 4.51
C SER A 244 -24.71 18.83 5.88
N SER A 245 -24.84 17.56 6.29
CA SER A 245 -25.39 17.22 7.61
C SER A 245 -24.62 17.89 8.74
N GLN A 246 -25.34 18.37 9.73
CA GLN A 246 -24.75 18.73 11.02
C GLN A 246 -24.46 17.45 11.82
N ILE A 247 -23.27 17.38 12.37
CA ILE A 247 -22.83 16.28 13.22
C ILE A 247 -22.11 16.85 14.44
N GLU A 248 -22.27 16.20 15.58
CA GLU A 248 -21.72 16.71 16.83
C GLU A 248 -20.31 16.19 17.08
N ASP A 249 -19.36 17.10 17.26
CA ASP A 249 -18.03 16.80 17.77
C ASP A 249 -18.07 16.86 19.30
N ALA A 250 -18.38 15.73 19.92
CA ALA A 250 -18.49 15.55 21.36
C ALA A 250 -18.04 14.13 21.76
N PRO A 251 -17.59 13.94 23.00
CA PRO A 251 -17.20 12.63 23.48
C PRO A 251 -18.42 11.73 23.66
N LEU A 252 -18.25 10.45 23.36
CA LEU A 252 -19.20 9.41 23.77
C LEU A 252 -18.89 8.97 25.21
N GLU A 253 -19.92 8.82 26.03
CA GLU A 253 -19.76 8.21 27.36
C GLU A 253 -19.40 6.72 27.22
N LYS A 254 -18.49 6.24 28.07
CA LYS A 254 -18.09 4.82 28.11
C LYS A 254 -17.58 4.32 26.76
N TYR A 255 -16.74 5.12 26.12
CA TYR A 255 -16.24 4.85 24.76
C TYR A 255 -15.11 3.79 24.76
N GLU A 256 -14.18 3.90 25.69
CA GLU A 256 -13.00 3.05 25.77
C GLU A 256 -12.69 2.62 27.21
N THR A 257 -11.91 1.57 27.37
CA THR A 257 -11.44 1.12 28.68
C THR A 257 -10.01 1.63 28.89
N ASN A 258 -9.78 2.37 29.98
CA ASN A 258 -8.45 2.87 30.31
C ASN A 258 -7.55 1.75 30.87
N GLU A 259 -6.28 2.08 31.14
CA GLU A 259 -5.27 1.14 31.69
C GLU A 259 -5.65 0.54 33.05
N TYR A 260 -6.60 1.14 33.78
CA TYR A 260 -7.12 0.65 35.06
C TYR A 260 -8.37 -0.21 34.92
N GLY A 261 -8.84 -0.46 33.68
CA GLY A 261 -10.05 -1.24 33.42
C GLY A 261 -11.36 -0.44 33.58
N GLU A 262 -11.31 0.88 33.67
CA GLU A 262 -12.47 1.75 33.80
C GLU A 262 -12.93 2.25 32.44
N LEU A 263 -14.26 2.25 32.21
CA LEU A 263 -14.86 2.86 31.03
C LEU A 263 -14.80 4.39 31.12
N VAL A 264 -14.10 5.00 30.17
CA VAL A 264 -13.92 6.45 30.05
C VAL A 264 -14.61 7.01 28.81
N SER A 265 -14.84 8.32 28.81
CA SER A 265 -15.40 9.03 27.66
C SER A 265 -14.32 9.28 26.60
N GLY A 266 -14.69 9.16 25.32
CA GLY A 266 -13.79 9.37 24.19
C GLY A 266 -14.55 9.42 22.86
N PRO A 267 -13.82 9.35 21.73
CA PRO A 267 -12.37 9.47 21.60
C PRO A 267 -11.89 10.92 21.78
N LYS A 268 -10.63 11.11 22.12
CA LYS A 268 -9.98 12.43 22.07
C LYS A 268 -9.73 12.83 20.62
N ASN A 269 -9.84 14.11 20.31
CA ASN A 269 -9.39 14.66 19.05
C ASN A 269 -7.87 14.93 19.07
N TRP A 270 -7.25 15.03 17.89
CA TRP A 270 -5.85 15.45 17.76
C TRP A 270 -5.66 16.95 18.12
N TYR A 271 -6.74 17.74 18.04
CA TYR A 271 -6.80 19.12 18.52
C TYR A 271 -7.42 19.19 19.94
N ALA A 272 -7.25 20.32 20.61
CA ALA A 272 -7.71 20.49 21.98
C ALA A 272 -9.26 20.50 22.10
N GLY A 273 -9.79 19.59 22.87
CA GLY A 273 -11.22 19.51 23.20
C GLY A 273 -12.12 19.08 22.05
N TYR A 274 -13.34 19.63 22.05
CA TYR A 274 -14.39 19.35 21.06
C TYR A 274 -14.98 20.66 20.55
N LYS A 275 -15.41 20.68 19.30
CA LYS A 275 -15.92 21.90 18.62
C LYS A 275 -17.43 22.00 18.62
N GLY A 276 -18.16 21.01 19.18
CA GLY A 276 -19.63 20.98 19.14
C GLY A 276 -20.15 20.64 17.73
N THR A 277 -21.35 21.20 17.41
CA THR A 277 -21.98 20.94 16.11
C THR A 277 -21.18 21.56 14.97
N MET A 278 -20.87 20.77 13.95
CA MET A 278 -20.19 21.16 12.71
C MET A 278 -20.80 20.48 11.49
N LEU A 279 -20.52 21.00 10.30
CA LEU A 279 -20.97 20.36 9.07
C LEU A 279 -20.07 19.17 8.70
N LEU A 280 -20.64 18.16 8.07
CA LEU A 280 -19.92 16.93 7.69
C LEU A 280 -18.67 17.18 6.82
N PRO A 281 -18.68 18.08 5.78
CA PRO A 281 -17.46 18.40 5.04
C PRO A 281 -16.35 18.96 5.94
N ASP A 282 -16.67 19.84 6.88
CA ASP A 282 -15.70 20.42 7.81
C ASP A 282 -15.21 19.38 8.83
N ALA A 283 -16.10 18.48 9.29
CA ALA A 283 -15.76 17.38 10.18
C ALA A 283 -14.76 16.39 9.54
N ILE A 284 -14.91 16.13 8.23
CA ILE A 284 -13.99 15.29 7.45
C ILE A 284 -12.67 16.04 7.21
N GLU A 285 -12.72 17.33 6.91
CA GLU A 285 -11.53 18.17 6.66
C GLU A 285 -10.66 18.24 7.92
N ILE A 286 -11.22 18.60 9.07
CA ILE A 286 -10.47 18.60 10.32
C ILE A 286 -10.18 17.20 10.86
N SER A 287 -10.75 16.17 10.24
CA SER A 287 -10.56 14.78 10.68
C SER A 287 -11.03 14.49 12.11
N SER A 288 -12.16 15.09 12.54
CA SER A 288 -12.70 14.94 13.90
C SER A 288 -12.91 13.46 14.27
N ASN A 289 -12.38 13.07 15.42
CA ASN A 289 -12.60 11.74 16.01
C ASN A 289 -13.97 11.68 16.68
N GLY A 290 -14.39 12.76 17.33
CA GLY A 290 -15.70 12.87 17.98
C GLY A 290 -16.83 12.63 16.98
N THR A 291 -16.81 13.31 15.83
CA THR A 291 -17.85 13.13 14.79
C THR A 291 -17.85 11.73 14.20
N ALA A 292 -16.67 11.12 14.00
CA ALA A 292 -16.57 9.73 13.50
C ALA A 292 -17.17 8.73 14.50
N ALA A 293 -16.93 8.91 15.79
CA ALA A 293 -17.52 8.08 16.84
C ALA A 293 -19.05 8.26 16.94
N GLN A 294 -19.55 9.48 16.80
CA GLN A 294 -20.99 9.73 16.74
C GLN A 294 -21.63 9.06 15.51
N ALA A 295 -20.99 9.16 14.35
CA ALA A 295 -21.45 8.47 13.15
C ALA A 295 -21.40 6.94 13.30
N MET A 296 -20.35 6.38 13.93
CA MET A 296 -20.27 4.94 14.26
C MET A 296 -21.45 4.50 15.15
N LYS A 297 -21.77 5.28 16.18
CA LYS A 297 -22.95 5.03 17.01
C LYS A 297 -24.25 5.09 16.21
N MET A 298 -24.35 6.08 15.30
CA MET A 298 -25.53 6.28 14.44
C MET A 298 -25.81 5.06 13.54
N ILE A 299 -24.76 4.46 12.95
CA ILE A 299 -24.89 3.30 12.05
C ILE A 299 -25.18 1.98 12.79
N GLY A 300 -25.21 1.95 14.11
CA GLY A 300 -25.49 0.77 14.92
C GLY A 300 -24.26 0.12 15.56
N GLY A 301 -23.08 0.77 15.46
CA GLY A 301 -21.86 0.34 16.13
C GLY A 301 -20.86 -0.44 15.27
N PRO A 302 -19.75 -0.87 15.85
CA PRO A 302 -18.63 -1.45 15.12
C PRO A 302 -18.93 -2.78 14.44
N SER A 303 -19.84 -3.60 14.97
CA SER A 303 -20.21 -4.89 14.35
C SER A 303 -20.85 -4.71 12.97
N VAL A 304 -21.70 -3.68 12.82
CA VAL A 304 -22.32 -3.35 11.52
C VAL A 304 -21.26 -2.88 10.52
N ALA A 305 -20.34 -2.03 10.97
CA ALA A 305 -19.24 -1.54 10.16
C ALA A 305 -18.27 -2.66 9.75
N TYR A 306 -17.91 -3.54 10.68
CA TYR A 306 -17.07 -4.71 10.45
C TYR A 306 -17.66 -5.64 9.38
N GLU A 307 -18.93 -6.03 9.54
CA GLU A 307 -19.62 -6.87 8.57
C GLU A 307 -19.61 -6.25 7.16
N GLN A 308 -19.86 -4.94 7.07
CA GLN A 308 -19.86 -4.21 5.80
C GLN A 308 -18.50 -4.30 5.08
N VAL A 309 -17.38 -4.02 5.78
CA VAL A 309 -16.07 -3.99 5.13
C VAL A 309 -15.51 -5.37 4.87
N VAL A 310 -15.69 -6.34 5.76
CA VAL A 310 -15.24 -7.71 5.56
C VAL A 310 -16.02 -8.39 4.43
N THR A 311 -17.36 -8.29 4.43
CA THR A 311 -18.18 -9.00 3.43
C THR A 311 -18.17 -8.34 2.06
N LYS A 312 -18.11 -7.00 2.00
CA LYS A 312 -18.25 -6.27 0.74
C LYS A 312 -16.95 -5.71 0.19
N MET A 313 -15.95 -5.45 1.04
CA MET A 313 -14.70 -4.83 0.63
C MET A 313 -13.45 -5.70 0.88
N GLY A 314 -13.63 -6.98 1.25
CA GLY A 314 -12.56 -7.97 1.27
C GLY A 314 -11.44 -7.70 2.27
N PHE A 315 -11.69 -6.96 3.36
CA PHE A 315 -10.71 -6.79 4.43
C PHE A 315 -10.49 -8.14 5.12
N SER A 316 -9.27 -8.64 5.05
CA SER A 316 -8.87 -9.96 5.56
C SER A 316 -7.95 -9.89 6.78
N HIS A 317 -7.40 -8.71 7.08
CA HIS A 317 -6.47 -8.51 8.19
C HIS A 317 -7.13 -7.97 9.46
N LEU A 318 -8.41 -7.61 9.40
CA LEU A 318 -9.19 -7.26 10.59
C LEU A 318 -9.36 -8.48 11.50
N SER A 319 -9.24 -8.28 12.82
CA SER A 319 -9.53 -9.30 13.80
C SER A 319 -11.03 -9.29 14.18
N GLU A 320 -11.54 -10.41 14.71
CA GLU A 320 -12.92 -10.47 15.23
C GLU A 320 -13.15 -9.45 16.37
N GLU A 321 -12.11 -9.07 17.09
CA GLU A 321 -12.17 -8.09 18.17
C GLU A 321 -12.51 -6.68 17.65
N ASP A 322 -12.13 -6.36 16.42
CA ASP A 322 -12.45 -5.10 15.78
C ASP A 322 -13.97 -4.91 15.59
N ALA A 323 -14.75 -6.00 15.51
CA ALA A 323 -16.22 -5.94 15.47
C ALA A 323 -16.86 -5.43 16.78
N TYR A 324 -16.10 -5.38 17.86
CA TYR A 324 -16.58 -4.95 19.17
C TYR A 324 -15.89 -3.69 19.68
N ASN A 325 -14.85 -3.23 18.99
CA ASN A 325 -14.07 -2.04 19.32
C ASN A 325 -14.58 -0.82 18.56
N SER A 326 -15.39 0.01 19.23
CA SER A 326 -15.91 1.25 18.63
C SER A 326 -14.81 2.23 18.21
N GLY A 327 -13.70 2.29 18.95
CA GLY A 327 -12.53 3.12 18.64
C GLY A 327 -11.80 2.62 17.40
N GLY A 328 -11.62 1.31 17.27
CA GLY A 328 -10.89 0.70 16.17
C GLY A 328 -11.40 1.15 14.80
N LEU A 329 -12.60 0.75 14.45
CA LEU A 329 -13.18 1.02 13.12
C LEU A 329 -13.60 2.48 12.91
N SER A 330 -13.87 3.26 13.96
CA SER A 330 -14.28 4.66 13.78
C SER A 330 -13.12 5.62 13.53
N ILE A 331 -11.93 5.33 14.08
CA ILE A 331 -10.77 6.23 14.01
C ILE A 331 -9.46 5.56 13.55
N GLY A 332 -9.47 4.22 13.38
CA GLY A 332 -8.38 3.45 12.79
C GLY A 332 -7.34 2.93 13.77
N GLY A 333 -7.66 2.81 15.07
CA GLY A 333 -6.87 2.07 16.05
C GLY A 333 -7.32 0.61 16.13
N LEU A 334 -7.04 -0.17 15.09
CA LEU A 334 -7.50 -1.54 14.90
C LEU A 334 -6.68 -2.53 15.73
N THR A 335 -7.29 -3.66 16.10
CA THR A 335 -6.56 -4.78 16.70
C THR A 335 -5.81 -5.58 15.63
N GLY A 336 -6.48 -5.88 14.51
CA GLY A 336 -5.88 -6.63 13.40
C GLY A 336 -5.05 -5.76 12.47
N GLY A 337 -5.54 -4.58 12.07
CA GLY A 337 -4.92 -3.70 11.09
C GLY A 337 -5.43 -3.91 9.66
N VAL A 338 -4.79 -3.27 8.70
CA VAL A 338 -5.10 -3.33 7.26
C VAL A 338 -3.81 -3.30 6.45
N THR A 339 -3.86 -3.80 5.20
CA THR A 339 -2.76 -3.62 4.25
C THR A 339 -2.95 -2.37 3.39
N VAL A 340 -1.86 -1.88 2.78
CA VAL A 340 -1.94 -0.75 1.83
C VAL A 340 -2.77 -1.13 0.61
N ARG A 341 -2.65 -2.37 0.14
CA ARG A 341 -3.44 -2.91 -0.97
C ARG A 341 -4.93 -2.97 -0.65
N GLU A 342 -5.32 -3.39 0.56
CA GLU A 342 -6.72 -3.37 1.01
C GLU A 342 -7.28 -1.94 1.02
N MET A 343 -6.51 -0.97 1.51
CA MET A 343 -6.92 0.43 1.52
C MET A 343 -7.06 1.01 0.10
N ALA A 344 -6.13 0.72 -0.81
CA ALA A 344 -6.24 1.14 -2.21
C ALA A 344 -7.50 0.56 -2.87
N SER A 345 -7.76 -0.74 -2.67
CA SER A 345 -8.93 -1.42 -3.19
C SER A 345 -10.23 -0.84 -2.61
N ALA A 346 -10.27 -0.65 -1.30
CA ALA A 346 -11.43 -0.11 -0.61
C ALA A 346 -11.79 1.31 -1.06
N TYR A 347 -10.78 2.18 -1.28
CA TYR A 347 -11.02 3.54 -1.76
C TYR A 347 -11.57 3.60 -3.19
N SER A 348 -11.26 2.62 -4.04
CA SER A 348 -11.61 2.64 -5.46
C SER A 348 -13.12 2.72 -5.73
N TYR A 349 -13.99 2.33 -4.75
CA TYR A 349 -15.44 2.47 -4.88
C TYR A 349 -15.91 3.90 -5.19
N MET A 350 -15.18 4.90 -4.72
CA MET A 350 -15.51 6.31 -4.92
C MET A 350 -15.25 6.79 -6.36
N GLY A 351 -14.46 6.06 -7.13
CA GLY A 351 -14.14 6.36 -8.52
C GLY A 351 -14.94 5.58 -9.56
N ASN A 352 -15.63 4.49 -9.16
CA ASN A 352 -16.26 3.54 -10.07
C ASN A 352 -17.76 3.29 -9.85
N GLY A 353 -18.43 4.16 -9.10
CA GLY A 353 -19.86 4.04 -8.83
C GLY A 353 -20.23 3.07 -7.73
N GLY A 354 -19.38 2.93 -6.72
CA GLY A 354 -19.65 2.17 -5.51
C GLY A 354 -19.30 0.70 -5.58
N LEU A 355 -18.58 0.28 -6.61
CA LEU A 355 -18.19 -1.12 -6.82
C LEU A 355 -16.87 -1.44 -6.12
N TYR A 356 -16.79 -2.63 -5.57
CA TYR A 356 -15.56 -3.23 -5.06
C TYR A 356 -15.16 -4.42 -5.94
N TYR A 357 -13.93 -4.42 -6.41
CA TYR A 357 -13.30 -5.53 -7.11
C TYR A 357 -12.20 -6.12 -6.22
N ASN A 358 -12.10 -7.44 -6.19
CA ASN A 358 -10.92 -8.06 -5.62
C ASN A 358 -9.67 -7.61 -6.40
N PRO A 359 -8.60 -7.19 -5.72
CA PRO A 359 -7.37 -6.81 -6.40
C PRO A 359 -6.74 -8.00 -7.13
N TYR A 360 -6.14 -7.74 -8.30
CA TYR A 360 -5.42 -8.75 -9.07
C TYR A 360 -4.16 -8.16 -9.72
N THR A 361 -3.11 -8.99 -9.82
CA THR A 361 -1.79 -8.64 -10.36
C THR A 361 -1.52 -9.22 -11.75
N TYR A 362 -2.40 -10.09 -12.23
CA TYR A 362 -2.30 -10.70 -13.56
C TYR A 362 -3.69 -10.79 -14.20
N TYR A 363 -3.74 -10.69 -15.53
CA TYR A 363 -4.98 -10.77 -16.28
C TYR A 363 -5.53 -12.19 -16.34
N TYR A 364 -4.65 -13.18 -16.65
CA TYR A 364 -5.02 -14.60 -16.70
C TYR A 364 -3.77 -15.48 -16.67
N ILE A 365 -3.98 -16.74 -16.33
CA ILE A 365 -2.97 -17.81 -16.36
C ILE A 365 -3.41 -18.85 -17.37
N THR A 366 -2.47 -19.35 -18.21
CA THR A 366 -2.71 -20.50 -19.08
C THR A 366 -1.79 -21.66 -18.69
N ASP A 367 -2.21 -22.86 -19.06
CA ASP A 367 -1.34 -24.04 -19.05
C ASP A 367 -0.35 -24.01 -20.23
N SER A 368 0.47 -25.07 -20.35
CA SER A 368 1.47 -25.23 -21.43
C SER A 368 0.83 -25.36 -22.82
N GLU A 369 -0.47 -25.73 -22.91
CA GLU A 369 -1.25 -25.87 -24.13
C GLU A 369 -2.06 -24.59 -24.48
N ASP A 370 -1.81 -23.46 -23.80
CA ASP A 370 -2.52 -22.19 -23.93
C ASP A 370 -3.99 -22.19 -23.49
N ASN A 371 -4.46 -23.21 -22.75
CA ASN A 371 -5.80 -23.19 -22.17
C ASN A 371 -5.83 -22.26 -20.96
N ILE A 372 -6.78 -21.34 -20.90
CA ILE A 372 -6.95 -20.44 -19.77
C ILE A 372 -7.47 -21.22 -18.56
N ILE A 373 -6.72 -21.24 -17.46
CA ILE A 373 -7.08 -21.89 -16.20
C ILE A 373 -7.61 -20.92 -15.15
N ILE A 374 -7.12 -19.68 -15.12
CA ILE A 374 -7.62 -18.60 -14.26
C ILE A 374 -7.78 -17.33 -15.12
N ASP A 375 -8.88 -16.58 -14.98
CA ASP A 375 -9.16 -15.35 -15.74
C ASP A 375 -9.76 -14.26 -14.85
N ASN A 376 -8.98 -13.22 -14.57
CA ASN A 376 -9.37 -12.06 -13.76
C ASN A 376 -10.02 -10.92 -14.57
N ARG A 377 -9.97 -10.97 -15.91
CA ARG A 377 -10.50 -9.90 -16.79
C ARG A 377 -12.02 -9.73 -16.69
N ASN A 378 -12.72 -10.77 -16.24
CA ASN A 378 -14.17 -10.80 -16.12
C ASN A 378 -14.61 -10.90 -14.65
N ALA A 379 -13.79 -10.39 -13.72
CA ALA A 379 -14.12 -10.38 -12.30
C ALA A 379 -15.47 -9.68 -12.04
N VAL A 380 -16.34 -10.31 -11.29
CA VAL A 380 -17.65 -9.75 -10.93
C VAL A 380 -17.49 -8.91 -9.66
N PRO A 381 -17.75 -7.59 -9.72
CA PRO A 381 -17.64 -6.75 -8.54
C PRO A 381 -18.76 -6.99 -7.54
N LYS A 382 -18.50 -6.64 -6.29
CA LYS A 382 -19.53 -6.49 -5.26
C LYS A 382 -19.98 -5.03 -5.19
N GLN A 383 -21.27 -4.77 -5.00
CA GLN A 383 -21.76 -3.42 -4.70
C GLN A 383 -21.46 -3.11 -3.23
N ALA A 384 -20.43 -2.31 -2.98
CA ALA A 384 -20.06 -1.89 -1.63
C ALA A 384 -21.02 -0.80 -1.11
N TYR A 385 -21.24 0.24 -1.91
CA TYR A 385 -22.17 1.35 -1.64
C TYR A 385 -22.91 1.73 -2.92
N SER A 386 -24.03 2.46 -2.81
CA SER A 386 -24.76 2.95 -3.97
C SER A 386 -23.90 3.90 -4.81
N PRO A 387 -24.16 4.04 -6.12
CA PRO A 387 -23.43 4.99 -6.96
C PRO A 387 -23.54 6.43 -6.49
N THR A 388 -24.66 6.80 -5.88
CA THR A 388 -24.87 8.15 -5.33
C THR A 388 -24.06 8.38 -4.05
N THR A 389 -23.98 7.39 -3.17
CA THR A 389 -23.11 7.44 -1.97
C THR A 389 -21.63 7.54 -2.38
N ALA A 390 -21.21 6.77 -3.37
CA ALA A 390 -19.85 6.86 -3.92
C ALA A 390 -19.54 8.27 -4.43
N ALA A 391 -20.47 8.88 -5.18
CA ALA A 391 -20.33 10.24 -5.69
C ALA A 391 -20.29 11.30 -4.57
N ILE A 392 -21.17 11.18 -3.57
CA ILE A 392 -21.20 12.09 -2.41
C ILE A 392 -19.89 12.00 -1.62
N MET A 393 -19.40 10.79 -1.34
CA MET A 393 -18.11 10.59 -0.66
C MET A 393 -16.94 11.12 -1.48
N ASN A 394 -16.95 10.90 -2.80
CA ASN A 394 -15.96 11.47 -3.70
C ASN A 394 -15.91 13.01 -3.55
N ARG A 395 -17.05 13.68 -3.57
CA ARG A 395 -17.12 15.14 -3.45
C ARG A 395 -16.78 15.65 -2.03
N LEU A 396 -17.09 14.88 -0.98
CA LEU A 396 -16.64 15.19 0.39
C LEU A 396 -15.11 15.12 0.50
N LEU A 397 -14.47 14.13 -0.14
CA LEU A 397 -13.01 14.04 -0.16
C LEU A 397 -12.36 15.05 -1.11
N HIS A 398 -13.05 15.48 -2.17
CA HIS A 398 -12.63 16.63 -2.96
C HIS A 398 -12.61 17.90 -2.11
N TYR A 399 -13.68 18.14 -1.33
CA TYR A 399 -13.73 19.25 -0.37
C TYR A 399 -12.56 19.17 0.62
N ASN A 400 -12.28 17.98 1.16
CA ASN A 400 -11.15 17.75 2.07
C ASN A 400 -9.80 18.19 1.46
N VAL A 401 -9.55 17.89 0.18
CA VAL A 401 -8.31 18.27 -0.49
C VAL A 401 -8.30 19.75 -0.87
N THR A 402 -9.40 20.29 -1.40
CA THR A 402 -9.46 21.67 -1.93
C THR A 402 -9.62 22.73 -0.85
N ASN A 403 -10.21 22.40 0.29
CA ASN A 403 -10.44 23.32 1.40
C ASN A 403 -9.59 23.00 2.64
N SER A 404 -8.54 22.21 2.48
CA SER A 404 -7.66 21.81 3.57
C SER A 404 -6.96 23.01 4.21
N VAL A 405 -7.29 23.27 5.48
CA VAL A 405 -6.67 24.31 6.33
C VAL A 405 -6.14 23.73 7.65
N ASN A 406 -6.70 22.60 8.09
CA ASN A 406 -6.37 21.97 9.37
C ASN A 406 -5.48 20.74 9.21
N THR A 407 -5.42 20.15 8.01
CA THR A 407 -4.61 18.97 7.71
C THR A 407 -3.70 19.23 6.51
N ASN A 408 -2.78 18.30 6.25
CA ASN A 408 -1.88 18.41 5.08
C ASN A 408 -2.49 17.82 3.78
N ALA A 409 -3.79 17.48 3.75
CA ALA A 409 -4.44 16.91 2.57
C ALA A 409 -4.35 17.83 1.33
N GLY A 410 -4.27 19.15 1.53
CA GLY A 410 -4.11 20.13 0.46
C GLY A 410 -2.82 19.96 -0.36
N SER A 411 -1.78 19.37 0.22
CA SER A 411 -0.53 19.08 -0.49
C SER A 411 -0.68 18.02 -1.58
N ALA A 412 -1.79 17.27 -1.59
CA ALA A 412 -2.11 16.31 -2.65
C ALA A 412 -2.70 16.94 -3.92
N ARG A 413 -3.02 18.25 -3.92
CA ARG A 413 -3.59 18.94 -5.09
C ARG A 413 -2.65 18.86 -6.28
N ILE A 414 -3.23 18.60 -7.46
CA ILE A 414 -2.52 18.61 -8.74
C ILE A 414 -3.27 19.56 -9.66
N SER A 415 -2.58 20.59 -10.14
CA SER A 415 -3.19 21.61 -11.00
C SER A 415 -3.82 20.99 -12.25
N GLY A 416 -5.06 21.37 -12.54
CA GLY A 416 -5.81 20.86 -13.68
C GLY A 416 -6.40 19.46 -13.51
N TRP A 417 -6.32 18.85 -12.32
CA TRP A 417 -6.89 17.53 -12.05
C TRP A 417 -7.81 17.53 -10.83
N ASP A 418 -8.90 16.78 -10.94
CA ASP A 418 -9.81 16.52 -9.83
C ASP A 418 -9.22 15.43 -8.93
N ILE A 419 -8.64 15.83 -7.81
CA ILE A 419 -7.99 14.95 -6.83
C ILE A 419 -8.85 14.87 -5.58
N ILE A 420 -9.02 13.67 -5.08
CA ILE A 420 -9.69 13.40 -3.80
C ILE A 420 -8.77 12.60 -2.89
N GLY A 421 -8.93 12.71 -1.58
CA GLY A 421 -8.15 11.91 -0.65
C GLY A 421 -8.34 12.25 0.80
N LYS A 422 -7.73 11.42 1.65
CA LYS A 422 -7.77 11.55 3.10
C LYS A 422 -6.43 11.16 3.72
N THR A 423 -5.98 11.96 4.67
CA THR A 423 -4.83 11.64 5.53
C THR A 423 -5.22 10.68 6.63
N GLY A 424 -4.29 9.86 7.07
CA GLY A 424 -4.36 9.05 8.27
C GLY A 424 -3.10 9.25 9.10
N THR A 425 -3.26 9.36 10.41
CA THR A 425 -2.15 9.41 11.35
C THR A 425 -2.59 8.67 12.61
N THR A 426 -1.71 7.85 13.16
CA THR A 426 -1.96 7.11 14.40
C THR A 426 -1.43 7.85 15.62
N ASP A 427 -1.79 7.38 16.80
CA ASP A 427 -1.33 7.97 18.06
C ASP A 427 0.19 8.04 18.14
N ALA A 428 0.69 9.18 18.62
CA ALA A 428 2.10 9.51 18.67
C ALA A 428 2.81 9.49 17.30
N ASP A 429 2.06 9.76 16.22
CA ASP A 429 2.58 9.88 14.84
C ASP A 429 3.44 8.69 14.40
N LYS A 430 3.03 7.45 14.73
CA LYS A 430 3.80 6.24 14.39
C LYS A 430 3.57 5.78 12.97
N ASP A 431 2.38 6.03 12.44
CA ASP A 431 1.98 5.75 11.05
C ASP A 431 1.45 7.02 10.41
N SER A 432 1.82 7.26 9.17
CA SER A 432 1.25 8.32 8.36
C SER A 432 0.78 7.77 7.03
N TRP A 433 -0.48 8.09 6.68
CA TRP A 433 -1.15 7.62 5.49
C TRP A 433 -1.64 8.76 4.63
N PHE A 434 -1.67 8.50 3.33
CA PHE A 434 -2.53 9.22 2.40
C PHE A 434 -3.18 8.23 1.44
N CYS A 435 -4.51 8.16 1.44
CA CYS A 435 -5.28 7.39 0.48
C CYS A 435 -6.08 8.37 -0.37
N GLY A 436 -5.88 8.36 -1.67
CA GLY A 436 -6.53 9.27 -2.58
C GLY A 436 -6.59 8.74 -4.01
N MET A 437 -7.20 9.51 -4.91
CA MET A 437 -7.33 9.13 -6.30
C MET A 437 -7.44 10.33 -7.23
N SER A 438 -7.11 10.07 -8.48
CA SER A 438 -7.49 10.86 -9.65
C SER A 438 -8.63 10.17 -10.39
N PRO A 439 -9.21 10.76 -11.46
CA PRO A 439 -10.19 10.06 -12.30
C PRO A 439 -9.65 8.80 -13.00
N TYR A 440 -8.37 8.49 -12.91
CA TYR A 440 -7.73 7.34 -13.55
C TYR A 440 -7.43 6.18 -12.61
N ALA A 441 -6.99 6.45 -11.39
CA ALA A 441 -6.52 5.43 -10.47
C ALA A 441 -6.55 5.90 -9.02
N THR A 442 -6.62 4.94 -8.12
CA THR A 442 -6.45 5.09 -6.66
C THR A 442 -5.00 4.83 -6.29
N LEU A 443 -4.47 5.60 -5.35
CA LEU A 443 -3.15 5.39 -4.76
C LEU A 443 -3.26 5.47 -3.24
N ALA A 444 -2.92 4.39 -2.56
CA ALA A 444 -2.75 4.35 -1.12
C ALA A 444 -1.26 4.33 -0.78
N ILE A 445 -0.87 5.12 0.21
CA ILE A 445 0.50 5.25 0.70
C ILE A 445 0.50 5.18 2.22
N TRP A 446 1.40 4.38 2.75
CA TRP A 446 1.78 4.34 4.16
C TRP A 446 3.24 4.72 4.33
N THR A 447 3.56 5.43 5.40
CA THR A 447 4.92 5.64 5.87
C THR A 447 5.00 5.38 7.38
N GLY A 448 6.08 4.75 7.82
CA GLY A 448 6.29 4.36 9.21
C GLY A 448 7.57 3.58 9.41
N PHE A 449 7.65 2.84 10.49
CA PHE A 449 8.80 2.03 10.85
C PHE A 449 8.39 0.60 11.19
N ASP A 450 9.26 -0.38 10.91
CA ASP A 450 9.04 -1.78 11.28
C ASP A 450 8.89 -1.96 12.80
N ASN A 451 9.65 -1.17 13.57
CA ASN A 451 9.45 -1.02 15.01
C ASN A 451 8.78 0.33 15.25
N PRO A 452 7.46 0.39 15.50
CA PRO A 452 6.70 1.63 15.51
C PRO A 452 7.20 2.66 16.54
N HIS A 453 7.65 3.81 16.06
CA HIS A 453 8.01 5.00 16.85
C HIS A 453 7.61 6.27 16.09
N THR A 454 7.72 7.42 16.72
CA THR A 454 7.27 8.71 16.18
C THR A 454 8.00 9.09 14.90
N ILE A 455 7.24 9.40 13.84
CA ILE A 455 7.71 9.96 12.58
C ILE A 455 7.94 11.46 12.76
N SER A 456 9.10 11.96 12.38
CA SER A 456 9.43 13.40 12.49
C SER A 456 8.69 14.26 11.45
N ASN A 457 8.35 13.70 10.29
CA ASN A 457 7.65 14.38 9.21
C ASN A 457 6.50 13.53 8.66
N THR A 458 5.28 13.77 9.13
CA THR A 458 4.08 13.07 8.69
C THR A 458 3.55 13.52 7.31
N THR A 459 4.21 14.48 6.65
CA THR A 459 3.78 14.93 5.31
C THR A 459 4.34 14.09 4.17
N VAL A 460 5.24 13.16 4.45
CA VAL A 460 5.92 12.32 3.42
C VAL A 460 4.92 11.53 2.58
N ALA A 461 3.90 10.92 3.19
CA ALA A 461 2.88 10.18 2.46
C ALA A 461 2.11 11.07 1.45
N THR A 462 1.66 12.25 1.88
CA THR A 462 0.90 13.19 1.04
C THR A 462 1.75 13.81 -0.07
N SER A 463 2.99 14.21 0.23
CA SER A 463 3.91 14.75 -0.77
C SER A 463 4.34 13.71 -1.81
N THR A 464 4.52 12.46 -1.38
CA THR A 464 4.80 11.34 -2.30
C THR A 464 3.59 11.04 -3.17
N PHE A 465 2.37 11.10 -2.64
CA PHE A 465 1.15 10.98 -3.46
C PHE A 465 1.13 12.02 -4.58
N ASN A 466 1.36 13.30 -4.25
CA ASN A 466 1.41 14.36 -5.27
C ASN A 466 2.46 14.07 -6.34
N LYS A 467 3.69 13.71 -5.94
CA LYS A 467 4.80 13.40 -6.85
C LYS A 467 4.46 12.23 -7.78
N VAL A 468 3.99 11.11 -7.22
CA VAL A 468 3.66 9.90 -7.96
C VAL A 468 2.47 10.14 -8.89
N MET A 469 1.37 10.67 -8.37
CA MET A 469 0.15 10.88 -9.16
C MET A 469 0.33 11.94 -10.24
N SER A 470 1.09 13.02 -10.00
CA SER A 470 1.44 14.01 -11.04
C SER A 470 2.25 13.37 -12.17
N SER A 471 3.21 12.53 -11.83
CA SER A 471 4.04 11.82 -12.82
C SER A 471 3.21 10.78 -13.60
N TYR A 472 2.34 10.05 -12.92
CA TYR A 472 1.43 9.07 -13.53
C TYR A 472 0.48 9.72 -14.55
N LEU A 473 -0.10 10.87 -14.18
CA LEU A 473 -1.04 11.61 -15.02
C LEU A 473 -0.37 12.38 -16.17
N SER A 474 0.96 12.50 -16.14
CA SER A 474 1.70 13.24 -17.17
C SER A 474 1.50 12.64 -18.56
N GLY A 475 1.01 13.46 -19.48
CA GLY A 475 0.70 13.06 -20.86
C GLY A 475 -0.63 12.31 -21.04
N MET A 476 -1.40 12.10 -19.97
CA MET A 476 -2.74 11.54 -20.09
C MET A 476 -3.75 12.60 -20.53
N GLU A 477 -4.79 12.16 -21.26
CA GLU A 477 -5.91 13.02 -21.62
C GLU A 477 -6.68 13.40 -20.36
N HIS A 478 -7.06 14.68 -20.25
CA HIS A 478 -7.87 15.13 -19.12
C HIS A 478 -9.25 14.45 -19.12
N LYS A 479 -9.67 13.97 -17.97
CA LYS A 479 -11.05 13.48 -17.75
C LYS A 479 -11.50 13.81 -16.33
N ASP A 480 -12.81 13.90 -16.15
CA ASP A 480 -13.47 14.10 -14.86
C ASP A 480 -13.98 12.76 -14.29
N PHE A 481 -14.29 12.75 -13.00
CA PHE A 481 -15.05 11.65 -12.42
C PHE A 481 -16.45 11.58 -13.04
N LYS A 482 -16.96 10.37 -13.20
CA LYS A 482 -18.31 10.14 -13.73
C LYS A 482 -19.27 9.91 -12.56
N PHE A 483 -20.31 10.72 -12.48
CA PHE A 483 -21.33 10.62 -11.45
C PHE A 483 -22.68 10.18 -12.01
N PRO A 484 -23.56 9.58 -11.18
CA PRO A 484 -24.90 9.21 -11.63
C PRO A 484 -25.74 10.44 -11.94
N SER A 485 -26.63 10.34 -12.91
CA SER A 485 -27.43 11.45 -13.43
C SER A 485 -28.48 11.99 -12.44
N ASN A 486 -28.76 11.26 -11.37
CA ASN A 486 -29.68 11.69 -10.29
C ASN A 486 -28.96 12.38 -9.13
N LEU A 487 -27.67 12.71 -9.28
CA LEU A 487 -26.96 13.54 -8.32
C LEU A 487 -27.34 14.99 -8.53
N ILE A 488 -27.75 15.66 -7.46
CA ILE A 488 -28.21 17.05 -7.45
C ILE A 488 -27.13 17.90 -6.79
N GLU A 489 -26.65 18.92 -7.51
CA GLU A 489 -25.81 19.96 -6.93
C GLU A 489 -26.68 21.06 -6.34
N ALA A 490 -26.38 21.47 -5.12
CA ALA A 490 -27.09 22.53 -4.46
C ALA A 490 -26.17 23.35 -3.58
N GLN A 491 -26.45 24.67 -3.51
CA GLN A 491 -25.79 25.55 -2.57
C GLN A 491 -26.41 25.37 -1.19
N TYR A 492 -25.59 25.20 -0.15
CA TYR A 492 -26.04 25.06 1.23
C TYR A 492 -25.48 26.15 2.13
N SER A 493 -26.22 26.44 3.23
CA SER A 493 -25.78 27.39 4.26
C SER A 493 -24.59 26.81 5.05
N PRO A 494 -23.49 27.57 5.23
CA PRO A 494 -22.35 27.16 6.05
C PRO A 494 -22.68 27.07 7.55
N TYR A 495 -23.82 27.57 7.98
CA TYR A 495 -24.24 27.58 9.39
C TYR A 495 -25.22 26.45 9.71
N SER A 496 -26.21 26.26 8.85
CA SER A 496 -27.31 25.33 9.12
C SER A 496 -27.21 24.04 8.30
N GLY A 497 -26.42 24.02 7.21
CA GLY A 497 -26.36 22.91 6.28
C GLY A 497 -27.62 22.75 5.41
N LEU A 498 -28.60 23.61 5.55
CA LEU A 498 -29.85 23.59 4.78
C LEU A 498 -29.64 24.16 3.37
N ILE A 499 -30.48 23.74 2.43
CA ILE A 499 -30.36 24.20 1.04
C ILE A 499 -30.75 25.67 0.92
N VAL A 500 -29.89 26.42 0.25
CA VAL A 500 -30.10 27.83 -0.09
C VAL A 500 -30.60 27.98 -1.52
N SER A 501 -30.01 27.28 -2.46
CA SER A 501 -30.38 27.30 -3.87
C SER A 501 -30.00 26.01 -4.60
N THR A 502 -30.81 25.63 -5.58
CA THR A 502 -30.52 24.58 -6.58
C THR A 502 -30.27 25.17 -7.95
N GLU A 503 -30.32 26.52 -8.10
CA GLU A 503 -30.09 27.21 -9.36
C GLU A 503 -28.85 28.10 -9.22
N ASN A 504 -28.07 28.20 -10.29
CA ASN A 504 -26.84 28.99 -10.34
C ASN A 504 -25.85 28.63 -9.21
N VAL A 505 -25.68 27.33 -9.02
CA VAL A 505 -24.84 26.75 -7.95
C VAL A 505 -23.38 27.06 -8.24
N SER A 506 -22.71 27.77 -7.33
CA SER A 506 -21.29 28.12 -7.45
C SER A 506 -20.68 28.44 -6.08
N GLY A 507 -19.36 28.50 -6.02
CA GLY A 507 -18.61 28.87 -4.82
C GLY A 507 -18.28 27.69 -3.88
N LYS A 508 -17.78 28.00 -2.70
CA LYS A 508 -17.25 27.05 -1.73
C LYS A 508 -18.28 26.08 -1.13
N TYR A 509 -19.52 26.55 -0.94
CA TYR A 509 -20.56 25.83 -0.19
C TYR A 509 -21.53 25.11 -1.14
N VAL A 510 -20.97 24.31 -2.05
CA VAL A 510 -21.72 23.44 -2.96
C VAL A 510 -21.73 22.03 -2.41
N GLY A 511 -22.92 21.47 -2.25
CA GLY A 511 -23.14 20.10 -1.79
C GLY A 511 -23.77 19.23 -2.87
N TYR A 512 -23.68 17.93 -2.68
CA TYR A 512 -24.14 16.91 -3.62
C TYR A 512 -25.14 15.98 -2.92
N TYR A 513 -26.33 15.82 -3.52
CA TYR A 513 -27.48 15.21 -2.88
C TYR A 513 -28.23 14.29 -3.84
N THR A 514 -29.19 13.54 -3.29
CA THR A 514 -30.26 12.91 -4.07
C THR A 514 -31.59 13.46 -3.59
N GLU A 515 -32.64 13.36 -4.42
CA GLU A 515 -33.98 13.88 -4.08
C GLU A 515 -34.49 13.32 -2.75
N ASP A 516 -34.16 12.08 -2.44
CA ASP A 516 -34.60 11.35 -1.24
C ASP A 516 -33.59 11.42 -0.07
N ASN A 517 -32.45 12.09 -0.25
CA ASN A 517 -31.44 12.32 0.78
C ASN A 517 -30.87 13.75 0.68
N MET A 518 -31.74 14.72 0.78
CA MET A 518 -31.47 16.16 0.70
C MET A 518 -32.13 16.89 1.87
N PRO A 519 -31.43 17.82 2.52
CA PRO A 519 -32.07 18.62 3.59
C PRO A 519 -33.18 19.51 3.04
N SER A 520 -34.10 19.94 3.93
CA SER A 520 -35.14 20.87 3.57
C SER A 520 -34.54 22.21 3.07
N ASN A 521 -35.30 22.91 2.23
CA ASN A 521 -34.97 24.28 1.82
C ASN A 521 -35.09 25.20 3.03
N GLY A 522 -33.99 25.76 3.50
CA GLY A 522 -33.92 26.66 4.65
C GLY A 522 -34.17 28.13 4.30
N GLY A 523 -34.27 28.44 3.00
CA GLY A 523 -34.25 29.81 2.54
C GLY A 523 -32.90 30.50 2.78
N TRP A 524 -32.82 31.75 2.38
CA TRP A 524 -31.60 32.54 2.52
C TRP A 524 -31.43 33.02 3.98
N ASP A 525 -30.34 32.63 4.65
CA ASP A 525 -30.04 32.99 6.04
C ASP A 525 -29.19 34.27 6.21
N GLY A 526 -29.04 35.06 5.14
CA GLY A 526 -28.47 36.40 5.19
C GLY A 526 -26.97 36.54 4.98
N TYR A 527 -26.27 35.44 4.69
CA TYR A 527 -24.85 35.53 4.42
C TYR A 527 -24.57 35.70 2.92
N TYR A 528 -24.04 36.86 2.55
CA TYR A 528 -23.33 37.11 1.30
C TYR A 528 -21.88 37.42 1.67
N ASP A 529 -20.96 36.54 1.36
CA ASP A 529 -19.55 36.93 1.37
C ASP A 529 -19.30 37.78 0.12
N SER A 530 -19.29 39.11 0.34
CA SER A 530 -19.00 40.09 -0.71
C SER A 530 -17.50 40.13 -1.08
N SER A 531 -16.70 39.15 -0.67
CA SER A 531 -15.26 39.10 -0.90
C SER A 531 -14.81 38.23 -2.09
N ASP A 532 -15.77 37.57 -2.79
CA ASP A 532 -15.45 36.87 -4.06
C ASP A 532 -15.58 37.84 -5.26
N SER A 533 -14.74 38.88 -5.27
CA SER A 533 -14.36 39.56 -6.52
C SER A 533 -13.00 39.05 -6.96
N ASP A 534 -13.02 38.25 -7.99
CA ASP A 534 -11.95 37.96 -8.95
C ASP A 534 -10.56 38.51 -8.60
N ASP A 535 -9.73 37.74 -7.96
CA ASP A 535 -8.28 37.85 -8.08
C ASP A 535 -7.67 36.45 -7.92
N TYR A 536 -7.54 35.74 -9.03
CA TYR A 536 -6.61 34.64 -9.18
C TYR A 536 -5.21 35.23 -9.33
N ASP A 537 -4.58 35.61 -8.23
CA ASP A 537 -3.15 35.89 -8.21
C ASP A 537 -2.37 34.64 -7.84
N ASP A 538 -1.53 34.33 -8.78
CA ASP A 538 -0.48 33.33 -8.87
C ASP A 538 0.43 33.37 -7.63
N TYR A 539 0.18 32.53 -6.62
CA TYR A 539 1.09 32.39 -5.48
C TYR A 539 2.23 31.42 -5.80
N ASN A 540 3.31 32.00 -6.29
CA ASN A 540 4.64 31.43 -6.21
C ASN A 540 5.01 31.17 -4.74
N TYR A 541 5.09 29.91 -4.36
CA TYR A 541 5.54 29.50 -3.03
C TYR A 541 7.08 29.42 -3.02
N ASP A 542 7.69 30.48 -2.48
CA ASP A 542 9.13 30.50 -2.15
C ASP A 542 9.32 29.96 -0.72
N SER A 543 10.02 28.83 -0.62
CA SER A 543 10.30 28.14 0.64
C SER A 543 11.50 28.74 1.34
N SER A 544 11.29 29.81 2.10
CA SER A 544 12.25 30.19 3.16
C SER A 544 11.63 31.19 4.13
N SER A 545 11.20 30.76 5.32
CA SER A 545 11.13 31.67 6.45
C SER A 545 11.20 30.93 7.79
N ASN A 546 12.22 31.33 8.52
CA ASN A 546 12.53 31.05 9.91
C ASN A 546 11.34 31.32 10.86
N TYR A 547 11.11 30.39 11.75
CA TYR A 547 10.33 30.63 12.96
C TYR A 547 11.11 31.55 13.88
N SER A 548 10.55 32.73 14.19
CA SER A 548 10.90 33.54 15.34
C SER A 548 9.68 33.69 16.23
N ASP A 549 9.84 33.20 17.43
CA ASP A 549 9.02 33.33 18.62
C ASP A 549 8.61 34.80 18.89
N SER A 550 7.33 35.09 19.02
CA SER A 550 6.88 36.38 19.56
C SER A 550 5.75 36.17 20.58
N SER A 551 6.17 36.32 21.82
CA SER A 551 5.36 36.46 23.01
C SER A 551 4.35 37.62 22.94
N TYR A 552 3.14 37.34 23.37
CA TYR A 552 2.05 38.29 23.64
C TYR A 552 2.39 39.22 24.79
N SER A 553 2.27 40.52 24.62
CA SER A 553 2.20 41.49 25.72
C SER A 553 0.90 42.32 25.58
N GLY A 554 0.00 42.16 26.54
CA GLY A 554 -1.16 43.02 26.70
C GLY A 554 -0.78 44.30 27.45
N ASP A 555 -1.25 45.41 26.96
CA ASP A 555 -1.19 46.74 27.60
C ASP A 555 -2.25 46.86 28.70
N GLU A 556 -1.82 47.24 29.91
CA GLU A 556 -2.61 48.04 30.82
C GLU A 556 -1.75 49.12 31.48
N ASN A 557 -2.09 50.37 31.23
CA ASN A 557 -1.59 51.57 31.89
C ASN A 557 -1.92 51.57 33.38
N HIS A 558 -0.95 51.84 34.25
CA HIS A 558 -1.12 52.87 35.31
C HIS A 558 0.23 53.39 35.85
N SER A 559 0.23 54.70 36.01
CA SER A 559 1.26 55.61 36.49
C SER A 559 1.73 55.39 37.93
N GLY A 560 2.97 55.70 38.21
CA GLY A 560 3.38 56.23 39.51
C GLY A 560 4.77 55.84 39.99
N GLY A 561 5.71 56.69 39.82
CA GLY A 561 6.80 57.23 40.55
C GLY A 561 7.64 56.43 41.57
N GLY A 562 8.97 56.63 41.55
CA GLY A 562 9.77 56.58 42.75
C GLY A 562 11.10 55.80 42.67
N ASP A 563 12.14 56.54 42.42
CA ASP A 563 13.56 56.46 42.83
C ASP A 563 14.09 55.26 43.62
N GLY A 564 15.33 54.89 43.28
CA GLY A 564 16.27 54.42 44.32
C GLY A 564 17.19 53.24 43.97
N ASP A 565 18.27 53.56 43.36
CA ASP A 565 19.66 53.29 43.75
C ASP A 565 20.17 51.86 44.15
N THR A 566 21.24 51.51 43.48
CA THR A 566 22.51 50.91 43.89
C THR A 566 22.65 49.44 44.24
N SER A 567 23.70 48.94 43.58
CA SER A 567 24.86 48.13 44.01
C SER A 567 24.84 46.61 43.90
N SER A 568 25.69 46.18 43.02
CA SER A 568 26.82 45.22 43.10
C SER A 568 26.76 44.12 44.16
N ALA A 569 27.00 42.90 43.75
CA ALA A 569 28.22 42.14 44.12
C ALA A 569 28.17 40.69 43.58
N GLU A 570 29.37 40.30 43.13
CA GLU A 570 29.83 38.97 42.77
C GLU A 570 29.72 37.97 43.91
N SER A 571 29.58 36.67 43.61
CA SER A 571 30.52 35.67 44.13
C SER A 571 30.31 34.27 43.58
N GLN A 572 31.41 33.67 43.29
CA GLN A 572 31.79 32.32 42.86
C GLN A 572 31.42 31.20 43.84
N GLY A 573 31.45 29.99 43.29
CA GLY A 573 31.71 28.73 43.97
C GLY A 573 30.71 27.64 43.49
N GLY A 574 31.02 26.57 42.82
CA GLY A 574 32.12 25.62 42.98
C GLY A 574 31.63 24.37 43.71
N GLY A 575 31.64 23.21 43.08
CA GLY A 575 31.43 21.91 43.76
C GLY A 575 30.61 20.93 42.90
N GLU A 576 31.24 20.11 42.12
CA GLU A 576 31.63 18.68 42.27
C GLU A 576 30.49 17.65 42.17
N GLU A 577 30.64 16.80 41.15
CA GLU A 577 30.00 15.49 40.96
C GLU A 577 30.43 14.50 42.09
N PRO A 578 29.70 13.40 42.26
CA PRO A 578 30.38 12.12 42.36
C PRO A 578 29.84 11.03 41.42
N LYS A 579 30.79 10.31 40.84
CA LYS A 579 30.67 9.05 40.13
C LYS A 579 30.50 7.86 41.07
N PRO A 580 30.04 6.70 40.57
CA PRO A 580 29.62 5.53 41.36
C PRO A 580 30.76 4.56 41.66
N GLU A 581 30.60 3.83 42.76
CA GLU A 581 31.45 2.72 43.17
C GLU A 581 30.98 1.38 42.60
N GLU A 582 31.95 0.59 42.13
CA GLU A 582 31.89 -0.84 41.85
C GLU A 582 32.01 -1.66 43.15
N SER A 583 31.29 -2.79 43.21
CA SER A 583 31.69 -4.03 43.94
C SER A 583 30.84 -5.16 43.35
N GLY A 584 31.28 -6.26 42.83
CA GLY A 584 32.42 -7.11 43.12
C GLY A 584 31.99 -8.38 43.84
N GLY A 585 32.01 -9.55 43.14
CA GLY A 585 32.04 -10.89 43.71
C GLY A 585 30.67 -11.56 43.94
N ASP A 586 30.40 -12.85 43.77
CA ASP A 586 31.22 -14.01 43.49
C ASP A 586 30.29 -15.20 43.15
N THR A 587 30.80 -16.09 42.37
CA THR A 587 30.47 -17.48 42.05
C THR A 587 29.53 -18.27 42.95
N SER A 588 28.61 -19.07 42.40
CA SER A 588 28.60 -20.52 42.63
C SER A 588 27.66 -21.27 41.67
N SER A 589 28.21 -22.30 41.09
CA SER A 589 27.65 -23.41 40.32
C SER A 589 26.70 -24.29 41.14
N ALA A 590 25.66 -24.84 40.53
CA ALA A 590 25.12 -26.16 40.84
C ALA A 590 24.30 -26.76 39.69
N GLU A 591 24.59 -28.00 39.46
CA GLU A 591 24.13 -28.93 38.41
C GLU A 591 22.66 -29.37 38.54
N SER A 592 22.15 -29.73 37.33
CA SER A 592 21.38 -30.93 36.95
C SER A 592 20.07 -31.31 37.65
N GLN A 593 19.07 -31.57 36.84
CA GLN A 593 18.31 -32.84 36.63
C GLN A 593 17.08 -32.51 35.80
N GLY A 594 16.88 -33.02 34.64
CA GLY A 594 16.30 -34.24 34.12
C GLY A 594 14.80 -34.37 34.45
N GLY A 595 13.90 -34.20 33.47
CA GLY A 595 12.47 -34.50 33.60
C GLY A 595 11.81 -34.67 32.23
N GLU A 596 11.36 -35.86 32.01
CA GLU A 596 10.83 -36.52 30.83
C GLU A 596 9.59 -35.83 30.21
N GLU A 597 9.49 -35.94 28.88
CA GLU A 597 8.27 -35.75 28.09
C GLU A 597 7.24 -36.85 28.39
N PRO A 598 5.94 -36.60 28.36
CA PRO A 598 4.93 -37.63 28.16
C PRO A 598 4.46 -37.73 26.71
N LYS A 599 4.48 -38.95 26.17
CA LYS A 599 3.88 -39.38 24.91
C LYS A 599 2.34 -39.35 24.98
N PRO A 600 1.61 -39.15 23.87
CA PRO A 600 0.16 -39.24 23.84
C PRO A 600 -0.31 -40.71 23.72
N GLU A 601 -1.40 -41.02 24.43
CA GLU A 601 -2.14 -42.28 24.39
C GLU A 601 -3.03 -42.36 23.13
N GLU A 602 -2.96 -43.53 22.50
CA GLU A 602 -3.96 -43.99 21.52
C GLU A 602 -5.27 -44.37 22.22
N SER A 603 -6.40 -43.84 21.76
CA SER A 603 -7.69 -44.47 22.01
C SER A 603 -8.44 -44.65 20.69
N GLY A 604 -8.55 -45.90 20.30
CA GLY A 604 -9.37 -46.34 19.19
C GLY A 604 -10.88 -46.24 19.51
N GLY A 605 -11.64 -45.85 18.51
CA GLY A 605 -13.10 -45.84 18.55
C GLY A 605 -13.66 -45.93 17.15
N ASN A 606 -13.96 -47.13 16.77
CA ASN A 606 -14.70 -47.56 15.59
C ASN A 606 -16.15 -47.05 15.68
N VAL A 607 -16.70 -46.35 14.70
CA VAL A 607 -18.14 -46.38 14.37
C VAL A 607 -18.36 -46.14 12.87
N SER A 608 -19.12 -47.04 12.34
CA SER A 608 -19.68 -47.33 11.03
C SER A 608 -20.33 -46.17 10.28
N ALA A 609 -20.19 -46.18 8.96
CA ALA A 609 -21.03 -45.45 8.00
C ALA A 609 -22.48 -45.99 7.99
N PRO A 610 -23.43 -45.18 7.53
CA PRO A 610 -24.41 -45.67 6.57
C PRO A 610 -24.50 -44.80 5.32
N GLY A 611 -24.62 -45.50 4.17
CA GLY A 611 -24.85 -44.92 2.88
C GLY A 611 -26.30 -44.47 2.63
N ALA A 612 -26.43 -43.56 1.73
CA ALA A 612 -27.33 -43.52 0.57
C ALA A 612 -26.92 -42.27 -0.28
#